data_9416319adbe3be5bbf8e4f3f3f2eb33b
#
_entry.id   9416319adbe3be5bbf8e4f3f3f2eb33b
#
_cell.length_a   1.000
_cell.length_b   1.000
_cell.length_c   1.000
_cell.angle_alpha   90.00
_cell.angle_beta   90.00
_cell.angle_gamma   90.00
#
_symmetry.space_group_name_H-M   'P 1'
#
loop_
_entity.id
_entity.type
_entity.pdbx_description
1 polymer ?
#
loop_
_entity_poly.entity_id
_entity_poly.type
_entity_poly.pdbx_seq_one_letter_code
_entity_poly.pdbx_strand_id
1 'polypeptide(L)'
;MASANHVRVIPHMFGTAIRMAATLQLLANLPDVPHSNVPFPALLEYDMSENALRTELAKDPVTHKDGVVTIPQGPGLGLEINRELLSKYAA
;
A
#
# COMPACT_ATOMS: atom_id res chain seq x y z
N MET A 1 16.18 -10.82 2.58
CA MET A 1 16.68 -11.26 3.92
C MET A 1 15.61 -12.01 4.70
N ALA A 2 14.46 -11.42 5.04
CA ALA A 2 13.39 -12.10 5.80
C ALA A 2 12.95 -13.42 5.14
N SER A 3 12.63 -13.39 3.85
CA SER A 3 12.22 -14.57 3.08
C SER A 3 13.28 -15.70 3.09
N ALA A 4 14.56 -15.36 3.02
CA ALA A 4 15.66 -16.34 3.09
C ALA A 4 15.78 -17.01 4.47
N ASN A 5 15.15 -16.46 5.49
CA ASN A 5 15.11 -16.99 6.84
C ASN A 5 13.71 -17.48 7.23
N HIS A 6 12.82 -17.68 6.26
CA HIS A 6 11.43 -18.11 6.47
C HIS A 6 10.63 -17.18 7.41
N VAL A 7 11.01 -15.91 7.47
CA VAL A 7 10.33 -14.88 8.26
C VAL A 7 9.34 -14.12 7.39
N ARG A 8 8.12 -14.02 7.84
CA ARG A 8 7.05 -13.28 7.19
C ARG A 8 7.28 -11.78 7.33
N VAL A 9 6.97 -11.04 6.27
CA VAL A 9 7.00 -9.57 6.28
C VAL A 9 5.58 -9.04 6.20
N ILE A 10 5.20 -8.23 7.17
CA ILE A 10 3.96 -7.45 7.17
C ILE A 10 4.39 -5.98 7.27
N PRO A 11 4.32 -5.19 6.20
CA PRO A 11 4.76 -3.81 6.23
C PRO A 11 3.86 -2.96 7.13
N HIS A 12 4.48 -2.15 7.96
CA HIS A 12 3.82 -1.05 8.64
C HIS A 12 3.54 0.07 7.64
N MET A 13 2.27 0.48 7.53
CA MET A 13 1.87 1.56 6.63
C MET A 13 1.16 2.67 7.41
N PHE A 14 1.85 3.80 7.53
CA PHE A 14 1.32 5.04 8.05
C PHE A 14 1.85 6.19 7.17
N GLY A 15 0.96 6.98 6.56
CA GLY A 15 1.39 8.09 5.73
C GLY A 15 0.47 8.42 4.55
N THR A 16 1.06 8.87 3.44
CA THR A 16 0.33 9.39 2.29
C THR A 16 -0.14 8.30 1.32
N ALA A 17 -1.00 8.67 0.35
CA ALA A 17 -1.41 7.78 -0.74
C ALA A 17 -0.21 7.24 -1.54
N ILE A 18 0.86 8.02 -1.69
CA ILE A 18 2.09 7.59 -2.39
C ILE A 18 2.75 6.44 -1.63
N ARG A 19 2.88 6.57 -0.31
CA ARG A 19 3.46 5.51 0.52
C ARG A 19 2.60 4.25 0.49
N MET A 20 1.28 4.40 0.52
CA MET A 20 0.35 3.27 0.38
C MET A 20 0.61 2.50 -0.93
N ALA A 21 0.61 3.19 -2.06
CA ALA A 21 0.84 2.55 -3.36
C ALA A 21 2.23 1.89 -3.44
N ALA A 22 3.28 2.56 -2.97
CA ALA A 22 4.62 1.98 -2.94
C ALA A 22 4.69 0.72 -2.07
N THR A 23 4.02 0.72 -0.91
CA THR A 23 3.95 -0.46 -0.03
C THR A 23 3.21 -1.61 -0.69
N LEU A 24 2.13 -1.35 -1.43
CA LEU A 24 1.40 -2.37 -2.18
C LEU A 24 2.25 -2.97 -3.31
N GLN A 25 3.03 -2.15 -4.03
CA GLN A 25 3.97 -2.64 -5.04
C GLN A 25 5.09 -3.50 -4.41
N LEU A 26 5.54 -3.16 -3.22
CA LEU A 26 6.46 -4.00 -2.46
C LEU A 26 5.81 -5.35 -2.11
N LEU A 27 4.59 -5.34 -1.58
CA LEU A 27 3.85 -6.55 -1.23
C LEU A 27 3.63 -7.47 -2.43
N ALA A 28 3.35 -6.90 -3.62
CA ALA A 28 3.18 -7.66 -4.85
C ALA A 28 4.45 -8.44 -5.25
N ASN A 29 5.61 -8.01 -4.79
CA ASN A 29 6.90 -8.64 -5.06
C ASN A 29 7.41 -9.56 -3.93
N LEU A 30 6.67 -9.62 -2.81
CA LEU A 30 7.03 -10.58 -1.76
C LEU A 30 6.60 -11.99 -2.19
N PRO A 31 7.46 -12.98 -2.03
CA PRO A 31 7.07 -14.36 -2.32
C PRO A 31 6.00 -14.82 -1.33
N ASP A 32 5.08 -15.62 -1.80
CA ASP A 32 4.25 -16.44 -0.91
C ASP A 32 5.15 -17.16 0.07
N VAL A 33 4.70 -17.32 1.31
CA VAL A 33 5.55 -17.88 2.36
C VAL A 33 6.00 -19.29 1.91
N PRO A 34 7.29 -19.46 1.60
CA PRO A 34 7.78 -20.77 1.21
C PRO A 34 7.60 -21.74 2.37
N HIS A 35 7.22 -22.96 2.06
CA HIS A 35 7.11 -24.08 3.00
C HIS A 35 5.92 -24.10 3.97
N SER A 36 4.92 -23.27 3.75
CA SER A 36 3.63 -23.44 4.41
C SER A 36 2.69 -24.23 3.52
N ASN A 37 2.10 -25.31 4.04
CA ASN A 37 1.03 -26.04 3.36
C ASN A 37 -0.29 -25.22 3.30
N VAL A 38 -0.31 -24.10 3.98
CA VAL A 38 -1.42 -23.15 3.97
C VAL A 38 -0.95 -21.85 3.34
N PRO A 39 -1.50 -21.45 2.17
CA PRO A 39 -1.18 -20.16 1.58
C PRO A 39 -1.59 -19.05 2.56
N PHE A 40 -0.64 -18.19 2.90
CA PHE A 40 -0.94 -16.97 3.64
C PHE A 40 -1.00 -15.79 2.66
N PRO A 41 -2.12 -15.09 2.56
CA PRO A 41 -2.18 -13.90 1.72
C PRO A 41 -1.19 -12.85 2.25
N ALA A 42 -0.71 -12.00 1.35
CA ALA A 42 0.04 -10.82 1.75
C ALA A 42 -0.83 -9.95 2.67
N LEU A 43 -0.27 -9.47 3.75
CA LEU A 43 -0.97 -8.62 4.71
C LEU A 43 -0.33 -7.24 4.75
N LEU A 44 -1.18 -6.23 4.87
CA LEU A 44 -0.81 -4.84 5.07
C LEU A 44 -1.41 -4.35 6.37
N GLU A 45 -0.62 -3.66 7.17
CA GLU A 45 -1.15 -2.87 8.27
C GLU A 45 -1.79 -1.61 7.68
N TYR A 46 -3.13 -1.57 7.65
CA TYR A 46 -3.88 -0.52 6.98
C TYR A 46 -4.24 0.60 7.96
N ASP A 47 -3.73 1.81 7.69
CA ASP A 47 -4.02 3.00 8.49
C ASP A 47 -5.47 3.46 8.29
N MET A 48 -6.24 3.52 9.39
CA MET A 48 -7.63 3.98 9.43
C MET A 48 -7.77 5.38 10.03
N SER A 49 -6.66 6.06 10.36
CA SER A 49 -6.71 7.42 10.91
C SER A 49 -7.21 8.44 9.88
N GLU A 50 -7.71 9.58 10.33
CA GLU A 50 -8.03 10.70 9.46
C GLU A 50 -6.74 11.33 8.92
N ASN A 51 -6.57 11.27 7.59
CA ASN A 51 -5.38 11.81 6.92
C ASN A 51 -5.72 12.16 5.47
N ALA A 52 -5.92 13.45 5.19
CA ALA A 52 -6.26 13.95 3.86
C ALA A 52 -5.17 13.62 2.82
N LEU A 53 -3.89 13.60 3.20
CA LEU A 53 -2.81 13.20 2.29
C LEU A 53 -2.85 11.70 1.93
N ARG A 54 -3.53 10.88 2.71
CA ARG A 54 -3.80 9.48 2.36
C ARG A 54 -5.04 9.33 1.49
N THR A 55 -6.12 10.05 1.82
CA THR A 55 -7.44 9.83 1.22
C THR A 55 -7.72 10.71 0.01
N GLU A 56 -7.03 11.86 -0.17
CA GLU A 56 -7.35 12.86 -1.18
C GLU A 56 -6.17 13.20 -2.10
N LEU A 57 -4.93 12.79 -1.75
CA LEU A 57 -3.74 13.11 -2.53
C LEU A 57 -3.73 12.41 -3.90
N ALA A 58 -4.36 11.27 -4.03
CA ALA A 58 -4.58 10.61 -5.31
C ALA A 58 -6.02 10.87 -5.77
N LYS A 59 -6.22 11.03 -7.09
CA LYS A 59 -7.57 11.18 -7.67
C LYS A 59 -8.42 9.93 -7.43
N ASP A 60 -7.79 8.76 -7.54
CA ASP A 60 -8.37 7.46 -7.20
C ASP A 60 -7.61 6.87 -6.02
N PRO A 61 -7.96 7.22 -4.78
CA PRO A 61 -7.24 6.74 -3.62
C PRO A 61 -7.43 5.23 -3.41
N VAL A 62 -6.37 4.58 -2.97
CA VAL A 62 -6.43 3.16 -2.62
C VAL A 62 -7.28 2.97 -1.37
N THR A 63 -8.36 2.25 -1.51
CA THR A 63 -9.27 1.91 -0.41
C THR A 63 -9.38 0.39 -0.25
N HIS A 64 -9.83 -0.05 0.91
CA HIS A 64 -10.15 -1.46 1.11
C HIS A 64 -11.62 -1.74 0.79
N LYS A 65 -11.89 -2.92 0.28
CA LYS A 65 -13.23 -3.48 0.16
C LYS A 65 -13.23 -4.86 0.84
N ASP A 66 -14.07 -5.02 1.85
CA ASP A 66 -14.18 -6.27 2.62
C ASP A 66 -12.82 -6.78 3.14
N GLY A 67 -11.98 -5.87 3.63
CA GLY A 67 -10.66 -6.19 4.15
C GLY A 67 -9.60 -6.46 3.09
N VAL A 68 -9.92 -6.32 1.80
CA VAL A 68 -9.00 -6.52 0.69
C VAL A 68 -8.66 -5.18 0.04
N VAL A 69 -7.38 -4.99 -0.26
CA VAL A 69 -6.85 -3.82 -0.97
C VAL A 69 -6.33 -4.27 -2.33
N THR A 70 -6.78 -3.60 -3.39
CA THR A 70 -6.32 -3.89 -4.75
C THR A 70 -5.08 -3.06 -5.08
N ILE A 71 -4.08 -3.70 -5.67
CA ILE A 71 -2.86 -3.03 -6.11
C ILE A 71 -3.16 -2.17 -7.34
N PRO A 72 -2.81 -0.87 -7.35
CA PRO A 72 -2.97 -0.02 -8.52
C PRO A 72 -2.18 -0.56 -9.74
N GLN A 73 -2.79 -0.55 -10.92
CA GLN A 73 -2.23 -1.16 -12.14
C GLN A 73 -1.73 -0.14 -13.18
N GLY A 74 -1.80 1.15 -12.90
CA GLY A 74 -1.34 2.20 -13.80
C GLY A 74 0.19 2.33 -13.88
N PRO A 75 0.70 3.20 -14.74
CA PRO A 75 2.14 3.48 -14.84
C PRO A 75 2.74 3.95 -13.52
N GLY A 76 4.01 3.64 -13.29
CA GLY A 76 4.72 3.97 -12.06
C GLY A 76 4.11 3.26 -10.85
N LEU A 77 3.67 4.02 -9.86
CA LEU A 77 2.96 3.47 -8.69
C LEU A 77 1.45 3.24 -8.93
N GLY A 78 0.97 3.54 -10.15
CA GLY A 78 -0.43 3.41 -10.49
C GLY A 78 -1.33 4.49 -9.89
N LEU A 79 -0.77 5.64 -9.49
CA LEU A 79 -1.52 6.77 -8.94
C LEU A 79 -1.43 8.00 -9.83
N GLU A 80 -2.53 8.72 -9.93
CA GLU A 80 -2.57 10.09 -10.44
C GLU A 80 -2.69 11.08 -9.27
N ILE A 81 -1.72 12.00 -9.16
CA ILE A 81 -1.66 12.93 -8.03
C ILE A 81 -2.62 14.11 -8.22
N ASN A 82 -3.38 14.42 -7.19
CA ASN A 82 -4.18 15.61 -7.09
C ASN A 82 -3.28 16.82 -6.75
N ARG A 83 -2.88 17.56 -7.80
CA ARG A 83 -1.96 18.69 -7.65
C ARG A 83 -2.61 19.90 -6.95
N GLU A 84 -3.92 20.04 -7.01
CA GLU A 84 -4.65 21.11 -6.31
C GLU A 84 -4.54 20.91 -4.80
N LEU A 85 -4.68 19.66 -4.34
CA LEU A 85 -4.48 19.34 -2.93
C LEU A 85 -3.04 19.64 -2.49
N LEU A 86 -2.05 19.27 -3.29
CA LEU A 86 -0.65 19.59 -2.99
C LEU A 86 -0.44 21.09 -2.79
N SER A 87 -0.99 21.90 -3.68
CA SER A 87 -0.88 23.36 -3.59
C SER A 87 -1.50 23.91 -2.32
N LYS A 88 -2.57 23.29 -1.83
CA LYS A 88 -3.23 23.67 -0.56
C LYS A 88 -2.35 23.42 0.67
N TYR A 89 -1.48 22.42 0.62
CA TYR A 89 -0.57 22.06 1.72
C TYR A 89 0.88 22.50 1.51
N ALA A 90 1.18 23.12 0.37
CA ALA A 90 2.47 23.76 0.15
C ALA A 90 2.58 25.02 1.00
N ALA A 91 3.62 25.09 1.82
CA ALA A 91 3.94 26.29 2.57
C ALA A 91 4.59 27.37 1.67
#